data_59482e90408459de9fde24e9145fd799
#
_entry.id   59482e90408459de9fde24e9145fd799
#
_cell.length_a   1.000
_cell.length_b   1.000
_cell.length_c   1.000
_cell.angle_alpha   90.00
_cell.angle_beta   90.00
_cell.angle_gamma   90.00
#
_symmetry.space_group_name_H-M   'P 1'
#
loop_
_entity.id
_entity.type
_entity.pdbx_description
1 polymer ?
#
loop_
_entity_poly.entity_id
_entity_poly.type
_entity_poly.pdbx_seq_one_letter_code
_entity_poly.pdbx_strand_id
1 'polypeptide(L)'
;MYLSIGGDMAVRDRTLIGIFDLDNTTCSRDTCAFLTAAEQGGQVVDVSGALPKSFLLTEEFGMDRVYLTQFNAGILEKRMEQKENTIHV
;
A
#
# COMPACT_ATOMS: atom_id res chain seq x y z
N MET A 1 0.68 -5.37 -14.69
CA MET A 1 -0.65 -5.54 -14.11
C MET A 1 -0.84 -4.57 -12.94
N TYR A 2 -2.03 -4.05 -12.75
CA TYR A 2 -2.27 -2.99 -11.78
C TYR A 2 -3.17 -3.47 -10.66
N LEU A 3 -2.83 -3.08 -9.42
CA LEU A 3 -3.65 -3.33 -8.24
C LEU A 3 -4.39 -2.05 -7.89
N SER A 4 -5.73 -2.10 -7.89
CA SER A 4 -6.55 -0.97 -7.48
C SER A 4 -6.49 -0.79 -5.97
N ILE A 5 -6.18 0.41 -5.50
CA ILE A 5 -5.98 0.68 -4.08
C ILE A 5 -6.97 1.72 -3.53
N GLY A 6 -7.90 2.18 -4.33
CA GLY A 6 -8.95 3.10 -3.92
C GLY A 6 -9.04 4.30 -4.86
N GLY A 7 -10.23 4.87 -4.94
CA GLY A 7 -10.50 5.95 -5.88
C GLY A 7 -10.15 5.51 -7.29
N ASP A 8 -9.47 6.37 -8.03
CA ASP A 8 -8.99 6.06 -9.37
C ASP A 8 -7.53 5.64 -9.40
N MET A 9 -6.94 5.36 -8.24
CA MET A 9 -5.53 5.07 -8.13
C MET A 9 -5.26 3.56 -8.22
N ALA A 10 -4.26 3.20 -9.01
CA ALA A 10 -3.77 1.83 -9.09
C ALA A 10 -2.25 1.84 -9.09
N VAL A 11 -1.65 0.79 -8.51
CA VAL A 11 -0.20 0.64 -8.50
C VAL A 11 0.18 -0.61 -9.26
N ARG A 12 1.37 -0.59 -9.86
CA ARG A 12 1.89 -1.78 -10.54
C ARG A 12 2.31 -2.80 -9.49
N ASP A 13 1.89 -4.04 -9.70
CA ASP A 13 2.24 -5.12 -8.77
C ASP A 13 3.76 -5.31 -8.65
N ARG A 14 4.50 -5.12 -9.75
CA ARG A 14 5.96 -5.28 -9.75
C ARG A 14 6.69 -4.23 -8.92
N THR A 15 6.06 -3.08 -8.65
CA THR A 15 6.68 -2.04 -7.82
C THR A 15 6.42 -2.23 -6.34
N LEU A 16 5.50 -3.12 -6.00
CA LEU A 16 5.05 -3.30 -4.63
C LEU A 16 6.09 -4.07 -3.82
N ILE A 17 6.54 -3.47 -2.73
CA ILE A 17 7.46 -4.09 -1.78
C ILE A 17 6.68 -4.79 -0.67
N GLY A 18 5.61 -4.16 -0.17
CA GLY A 18 4.84 -4.75 0.90
C GLY A 18 3.52 -4.04 1.13
N ILE A 19 2.62 -4.75 1.81
CA ILE A 19 1.32 -4.25 2.25
C ILE A 19 1.30 -4.39 3.76
N PHE A 20 0.98 -3.31 4.46
CA PHE A 20 1.02 -3.27 5.92
C PHE A 20 -0.32 -2.83 6.48
N ASP A 21 -0.76 -3.52 7.52
CA ASP A 21 -2.04 -3.27 8.16
C ASP A 21 -1.89 -2.20 9.24
N LEU A 22 -2.71 -1.17 9.20
CA LEU A 22 -2.74 -0.11 10.20
C LEU A 22 -3.82 -0.34 11.26
N ASP A 23 -4.80 -1.20 10.97
CA ASP A 23 -5.94 -1.41 11.88
C ASP A 23 -5.57 -2.22 13.11
N ASN A 24 -4.73 -3.23 12.95
CA ASN A 24 -4.42 -4.18 14.01
C ASN A 24 -3.14 -3.87 14.73
N THR A 25 -2.48 -2.82 14.34
CA THR A 25 -1.21 -2.51 14.94
C THR A 25 -1.33 -1.37 15.90
N THR A 26 -1.05 -1.65 17.13
CA THR A 26 -0.23 -0.70 17.85
C THR A 26 0.94 -0.41 16.93
N CYS A 27 0.90 0.71 16.26
CA CYS A 27 1.96 1.13 15.37
C CYS A 27 3.30 0.96 16.09
N SER A 28 4.17 0.10 15.57
CA SER A 28 5.49 -0.05 16.17
C SER A 28 6.24 1.27 16.02
N ARG A 29 7.18 1.52 16.94
CA ARG A 29 7.97 2.74 16.87
C ARG A 29 8.65 2.90 15.51
N ASP A 30 9.18 1.81 14.98
CA ASP A 30 9.88 1.83 13.69
C ASP A 30 8.93 2.16 12.54
N THR A 31 7.73 1.59 12.54
CA THR A 31 6.73 1.86 11.52
C THR A 31 6.26 3.32 11.56
N CYS A 32 5.99 3.83 12.76
CA CYS A 32 5.59 5.23 12.92
C CYS A 32 6.68 6.19 12.47
N ALA A 33 7.93 5.90 12.81
CA ALA A 33 9.06 6.71 12.40
C ALA A 33 9.23 6.70 10.88
N PHE A 34 9.05 5.53 10.26
CA PHE A 34 9.13 5.40 8.80
C PHE A 34 8.05 6.24 8.12
N LEU A 35 6.80 6.14 8.59
CA LEU A 35 5.70 6.90 7.99
C LEU A 35 5.88 8.40 8.16
N THR A 36 6.35 8.84 9.33
CA THR A 36 6.61 10.25 9.59
C THR A 36 7.70 10.77 8.64
N ALA A 37 8.77 10.02 8.47
CA ALA A 37 9.84 10.40 7.56
C ALA A 37 9.35 10.48 6.12
N ALA A 38 8.52 9.53 5.70
CA ALA A 38 7.96 9.51 4.36
C ALA A 38 7.05 10.72 4.12
N GLU A 39 6.24 11.09 5.11
CA GLU A 39 5.40 12.29 5.02
C GLU A 39 6.24 13.56 4.86
N GLN A 40 7.28 13.69 5.63
CA GLN A 40 8.16 14.84 5.57
C GLN A 40 8.89 14.95 4.23
N GLY A 41 9.18 13.81 3.63
CA GLY A 41 9.80 13.76 2.31
C GLY A 41 8.85 13.90 1.14
N GLY A 42 7.54 14.05 1.40
CA GLY A 42 6.54 14.16 0.34
C GLY A 42 6.28 12.86 -0.42
N GLN A 43 6.61 11.73 0.19
CA GLN A 43 6.50 10.42 -0.45
C GLN A 43 5.18 9.70 -0.16
N VAL A 44 4.30 10.31 0.64
CA VAL A 44 3.02 9.69 1.00
C VAL A 44 1.92 10.21 0.10
N VAL A 45 1.16 9.28 -0.48
CA VAL A 45 -0.03 9.58 -1.27
C VAL A 45 -1.22 8.96 -0.55
N ASP A 46 -2.15 9.80 -0.10
CA ASP A 46 -3.34 9.35 0.61
C ASP A 46 -4.49 9.20 -0.37
N VAL A 47 -4.90 7.96 -0.62
CA VAL A 47 -6.04 7.67 -1.48
C VAL A 47 -7.24 7.14 -0.69
N SER A 48 -7.15 7.20 0.64
CA SER A 48 -8.20 6.65 1.49
C SER A 48 -9.46 7.50 1.54
N GLY A 49 -9.32 8.81 1.42
CA GLY A 49 -10.44 9.74 1.54
C GLY A 49 -11.02 9.82 2.94
N ALA A 50 -10.53 9.03 3.87
CA ALA A 50 -10.98 8.93 5.24
C ALA A 50 -9.83 8.40 6.09
N LEU A 51 -10.12 7.66 7.17
CA LEU A 51 -9.07 7.03 7.96
C LEU A 51 -8.48 5.85 7.18
N PRO A 52 -7.17 5.83 6.96
CA PRO A 52 -6.55 4.71 6.25
C PRO A 52 -6.54 3.45 7.12
N LYS A 53 -6.70 2.30 6.49
CA LYS A 53 -6.66 1.00 7.15
C LYS A 53 -5.38 0.23 6.87
N SER A 54 -4.73 0.54 5.77
CA SER A 54 -3.46 -0.08 5.42
C SER A 54 -2.62 0.86 4.57
N PHE A 55 -1.36 0.53 4.41
CA PHE A 55 -0.50 1.25 3.49
C PHE A 55 0.32 0.28 2.64
N LEU A 56 0.65 0.74 1.45
CA LEU A 56 1.49 -0.01 0.53
C LEU A 56 2.82 0.71 0.38
N LEU A 57 3.89 -0.04 0.44
CA LEU A 57 5.22 0.48 0.16
C LEU A 57 5.61 0.04 -1.25
N THR A 58 5.95 1.01 -2.09
CA THR A 58 6.36 0.75 -3.46
C THR A 58 7.72 1.38 -3.74
N GLU A 59 8.41 0.84 -4.72
CA GLU A 59 9.65 1.42 -5.22
C GLU A 59 9.61 1.40 -6.74
N GLU A 60 9.83 2.57 -7.34
CA GLU A 60 9.86 2.71 -8.79
C GLU A 60 10.92 3.74 -9.16
N PHE A 61 11.80 3.38 -10.08
CA PHE A 61 12.87 4.25 -10.55
C PHE A 61 13.77 4.76 -9.42
N GLY A 62 14.03 3.91 -8.43
CA GLY A 62 14.86 4.28 -7.29
C GLY A 62 14.19 5.16 -6.25
N MET A 63 12.90 5.40 -6.39
CA MET A 63 12.14 6.23 -5.45
C MET A 63 11.11 5.40 -4.71
N ASP A 64 11.12 5.50 -3.39
CA ASP A 64 10.11 4.87 -2.55
C ASP A 64 8.88 5.76 -2.46
N ARG A 65 7.71 5.12 -2.44
CA ARG A 65 6.45 5.83 -2.27
C ARG A 65 5.51 5.02 -1.40
N VAL A 66 4.77 5.71 -0.54
CA VAL A 66 3.80 5.10 0.36
C VAL A 66 2.41 5.53 -0.04
N TYR A 67 1.52 4.55 -0.21
CA TYR A 67 0.11 4.82 -0.50
C TYR A 67 -0.74 4.41 0.68
N LEU A 68 -1.51 5.35 1.21
CA LEU A 68 -2.47 5.08 2.28
C LEU A 68 -3.82 4.77 1.66
N THR A 69 -4.44 3.66 2.07
CA THR A 69 -5.69 3.20 1.48
C THR A 69 -6.71 2.86 2.54
N GLN A 70 -7.99 2.96 2.19
CA GLN A 70 -9.10 2.58 3.05
C GLN A 70 -9.36 1.07 3.03
N PHE A 71 -8.80 0.33 2.09
CA PHE A 71 -8.94 -1.12 2.04
C PHE A 71 -8.00 -1.75 3.05
N ASN A 72 -8.46 -2.82 3.72
CA ASN A 72 -7.57 -3.52 4.64
C ASN A 72 -6.56 -4.40 3.86
N ALA A 73 -5.49 -4.77 4.55
CA ALA A 73 -4.41 -5.53 3.92
C ALA A 73 -4.89 -6.87 3.35
N GLY A 74 -5.84 -7.53 4.03
CA GLY A 74 -6.36 -8.81 3.57
C GLY A 74 -7.07 -8.73 2.23
N ILE A 75 -7.82 -7.65 2.00
CA ILE A 75 -8.50 -7.44 0.72
C ILE A 75 -7.48 -7.27 -0.41
N LEU A 76 -6.43 -6.47 -0.16
CA LEU A 76 -5.41 -6.22 -1.16
C LEU A 76 -4.61 -7.48 -1.48
N GLU A 77 -4.28 -8.25 -0.47
CA GLU A 77 -3.59 -9.52 -0.66
C GLU A 77 -4.42 -10.51 -1.46
N LYS A 78 -5.71 -10.58 -1.19
CA LYS A 78 -6.62 -11.43 -1.97
C LYS A 78 -6.68 -11.03 -3.43
N ARG A 79 -6.69 -9.75 -3.71
CA ARG A 79 -6.70 -9.26 -5.09
C ARG A 79 -5.45 -9.69 -5.85
N MET A 80 -4.31 -9.66 -5.17
CA MET A 80 -3.06 -10.12 -5.77
C MET A 80 -3.06 -11.62 -6.01
N GLU A 81 -3.56 -12.40 -5.07
CA GLU A 81 -3.69 -13.85 -5.22
C GLU A 81 -4.60 -14.22 -6.39
N GLN A 82 -5.74 -13.53 -6.53
CA GLN A 82 -6.66 -13.77 -7.62
C GLN A 82 -6.01 -13.52 -8.99
N LYS A 83 -5.15 -12.51 -9.08
CA LYS A 83 -4.43 -12.24 -10.31
C LYS A 83 -3.46 -13.36 -10.66
N GLU A 84 -2.75 -13.89 -9.66
CA GLU A 84 -1.86 -15.02 -9.86
C GLU A 84 -2.62 -16.26 -10.33
N ASN A 85 -3.76 -16.53 -9.71
CA ASN A 85 -4.60 -17.65 -10.08
C ASN A 85 -5.12 -17.52 -11.52
N THR A 86 -5.41 -16.30 -11.95
CA THR A 86 -5.85 -16.04 -13.31
C THR A 86 -4.75 -16.35 -14.33
N ILE A 87 -3.50 -16.11 -13.96
CA ILE A 87 -2.37 -16.38 -14.86
C ILE A 87 -2.17 -17.88 -15.09
N HIS A 88 -2.57 -18.70 -14.15
CA HIS A 88 -2.39 -20.14 -14.21
C HIS A 88 -3.47 -20.89 -14.98
N VAL A 89 -4.44 -20.21 -15.47
CA VAL A 89 -5.54 -20.83 -16.23
C VAL A 89 -5.20 -21.08 -17.71
#